data_74ad8d60f1c5faaff494dd643a9b9e58
#
_entry.id   74ad8d60f1c5faaff494dd643a9b9e58
#
_cell.length_a   1.000
_cell.length_b   1.000
_cell.length_c   1.000
_cell.angle_alpha   90.00
_cell.angle_beta   90.00
_cell.angle_gamma   90.00
#
_symmetry.space_group_name_H-M   'P 1'
#
loop_
_entity.id
_entity.type
_entity.pdbx_description
1 polymer ?
#
loop_
_entity_poly.entity_id
_entity_poly.type
_entity_poly.pdbx_seq_one_letter_code
_entity_poly.pdbx_strand_id
1 'polypeptide(L)'
;PILLSVGYAACHWCHVMAHESFEDQDTAAVMNDLFVNIKVDREERPDIDQIYMSALHHLGEQGGWPLTMFLTPKGEPVWGGTYFPKTSRYGRPAFVDVLREVSRLFREEPDKIGQNRDALMERLAKEARPAGKVVIGARELDGFAQRLGGAFDPTHGGLRGAPKFPNSALYELIWRAGLRSGDDRFFKLIEHTLERICEGGIYDHL
;
A
#
# COMPACT_ATOMS: atom_id res chain seq x y z
N PRO A 1 -6.54 -21.35 7.14
CA PRO A 1 -6.36 -20.03 6.52
C PRO A 1 -5.02 -19.92 5.78
N ILE A 2 -4.92 -18.92 4.88
CA ILE A 2 -3.69 -18.60 4.16
C ILE A 2 -3.08 -17.34 4.77
N LEU A 3 -1.75 -17.35 4.93
CA LEU A 3 -0.94 -16.18 5.20
C LEU A 3 -0.17 -15.82 3.93
N LEU A 4 -0.56 -14.72 3.30
CA LEU A 4 0.08 -14.19 2.10
C LEU A 4 1.05 -13.07 2.47
N SER A 5 2.30 -13.17 2.04
CA SER A 5 3.31 -12.12 2.14
C SER A 5 3.75 -11.71 0.75
N VAL A 6 3.49 -10.46 0.38
CA VAL A 6 3.93 -9.87 -0.88
C VAL A 6 5.07 -8.88 -0.63
N GLY A 7 6.10 -8.95 -1.45
CA GLY A 7 7.27 -8.08 -1.36
C GLY A 7 8.02 -8.03 -2.67
N TYR A 8 9.26 -7.57 -2.67
CA TYR A 8 10.16 -7.54 -3.82
C TYR A 8 11.63 -7.47 -3.38
N ALA A 9 12.55 -7.73 -4.29
CA ALA A 9 13.97 -7.88 -3.97
C ALA A 9 14.61 -6.63 -3.34
N ALA A 10 14.26 -5.43 -3.79
CA ALA A 10 14.80 -4.17 -3.26
C ALA A 10 14.05 -3.61 -2.03
N CYS A 11 13.11 -4.36 -1.47
CA CYS A 11 12.28 -3.91 -0.36
C CYS A 11 13.00 -4.04 0.99
N HIS A 12 13.49 -2.94 1.54
CA HIS A 12 14.19 -2.93 2.83
C HIS A 12 13.38 -3.58 3.96
N TRP A 13 12.13 -3.14 4.17
CA TRP A 13 11.29 -3.67 5.26
C TRP A 13 10.86 -5.13 5.04
N CYS A 14 10.87 -5.61 3.79
CA CYS A 14 10.65 -7.03 3.50
C CYS A 14 11.82 -7.87 4.01
N HIS A 15 13.06 -7.41 3.82
CA HIS A 15 14.24 -8.05 4.37
C HIS A 15 14.25 -8.01 5.90
N VAL A 16 13.92 -6.86 6.50
CA VAL A 16 13.82 -6.75 7.96
C VAL A 16 12.82 -7.78 8.50
N MET A 17 11.63 -7.89 7.93
CA MET A 17 10.62 -8.86 8.37
C MET A 17 11.05 -10.30 8.13
N ALA A 18 11.78 -10.58 7.04
CA ALA A 18 12.34 -11.90 6.78
C ALA A 18 13.32 -12.32 7.88
N HIS A 19 14.32 -11.49 8.17
CA HIS A 19 15.33 -11.79 9.17
C HIS A 19 14.78 -11.84 10.60
N GLU A 20 13.86 -10.95 10.95
CA GLU A 20 13.32 -10.90 12.31
C GLU A 20 12.30 -12.00 12.59
N SER A 21 11.50 -12.40 11.59
CA SER A 21 10.34 -13.26 11.80
C SER A 21 10.37 -14.54 10.97
N PHE A 22 10.60 -14.49 9.67
CA PHE A 22 10.49 -15.69 8.83
C PHE A 22 11.66 -16.67 9.01
N GLU A 23 12.86 -16.16 9.31
CA GLU A 23 14.06 -16.95 9.58
C GLU A 23 14.17 -17.38 11.05
N ASP A 24 13.31 -16.86 11.94
CA ASP A 24 13.23 -17.27 13.33
C ASP A 24 12.45 -18.57 13.46
N GLN A 25 13.08 -19.60 14.01
CA GLN A 25 12.53 -20.96 14.09
C GLN A 25 11.21 -21.03 14.87
N ASP A 26 11.08 -20.29 15.96
CA ASP A 26 9.88 -20.30 16.80
C ASP A 26 8.72 -19.62 16.09
N THR A 27 8.98 -18.50 15.45
CA THR A 27 7.99 -17.77 14.62
C THR A 27 7.58 -18.61 13.43
N ALA A 28 8.52 -19.21 12.71
CA ALA A 28 8.26 -20.07 11.56
C ALA A 28 7.44 -21.31 11.94
N ALA A 29 7.70 -21.90 13.12
CA ALA A 29 6.91 -23.01 13.62
C ALA A 29 5.44 -22.60 13.82
N VAL A 30 5.16 -21.43 14.40
CA VAL A 30 3.81 -20.90 14.56
C VAL A 30 3.14 -20.63 13.21
N MET A 31 3.87 -20.02 12.26
CA MET A 31 3.38 -19.78 10.89
C MET A 31 2.95 -21.07 10.22
N ASN A 32 3.80 -22.10 10.26
CA ASN A 32 3.56 -23.38 9.60
C ASN A 32 2.47 -24.22 10.27
N ASP A 33 2.31 -24.10 11.59
CA ASP A 33 1.24 -24.78 12.32
C ASP A 33 -0.15 -24.18 12.04
N LEU A 34 -0.22 -22.87 11.91
CA LEU A 34 -1.50 -22.16 11.85
C LEU A 34 -1.97 -21.79 10.44
N PHE A 35 -1.06 -21.70 9.46
CA PHE A 35 -1.37 -21.19 8.13
C PHE A 35 -0.71 -21.98 7.00
N VAL A 36 -1.33 -21.91 5.82
CA VAL A 36 -0.64 -22.16 4.56
C VAL A 36 0.07 -20.86 4.16
N ASN A 37 1.40 -20.87 4.20
CA ASN A 37 2.20 -19.67 3.95
C ASN A 37 2.52 -19.54 2.46
N ILE A 38 2.22 -18.36 1.88
CA ILE A 38 2.49 -18.05 0.47
C ILE A 38 3.34 -16.79 0.41
N LYS A 39 4.47 -16.88 -0.28
CA LYS A 39 5.34 -15.74 -0.60
C LYS A 39 5.16 -15.37 -2.06
N VAL A 40 4.96 -14.09 -2.34
CA VAL A 40 4.78 -13.55 -3.70
C VAL A 40 5.75 -12.41 -3.94
N ASP A 41 6.41 -12.43 -5.07
CA ASP A 41 7.14 -11.28 -5.60
C ASP A 41 6.19 -10.43 -6.45
N ARG A 42 6.03 -9.16 -6.07
CA ARG A 42 5.16 -8.22 -6.78
C ARG A 42 5.66 -7.87 -8.20
N GLU A 43 6.95 -8.03 -8.44
CA GLU A 43 7.54 -7.75 -9.75
C GLU A 43 7.22 -8.88 -10.74
N GLU A 44 7.09 -10.13 -10.25
CA GLU A 44 6.64 -11.28 -11.03
C GLU A 44 5.10 -11.36 -11.12
N ARG A 45 4.40 -11.03 -10.04
CA ARG A 45 2.94 -11.13 -9.92
C ARG A 45 2.31 -9.80 -9.48
N PRO A 46 2.41 -8.75 -10.30
CA PRO A 46 1.81 -7.43 -10.01
C PRO A 46 0.26 -7.49 -9.93
N ASP A 47 -0.35 -8.45 -10.59
CA ASP A 47 -1.80 -8.72 -10.54
C ASP A 47 -2.25 -9.11 -9.13
N ILE A 48 -1.50 -9.99 -8.45
CA ILE A 48 -1.76 -10.40 -7.07
C ILE A 48 -1.52 -9.23 -6.13
N ASP A 49 -0.41 -8.52 -6.28
CA ASP A 49 -0.08 -7.34 -5.48
C ASP A 49 -1.20 -6.30 -5.54
N GLN A 50 -1.67 -5.96 -6.73
CA GLN A 50 -2.72 -4.95 -6.91
C GLN A 50 -4.02 -5.33 -6.20
N ILE A 51 -4.47 -6.58 -6.32
CA ILE A 51 -5.72 -7.04 -5.71
C ILE A 51 -5.65 -6.93 -4.18
N TYR A 52 -4.59 -7.45 -3.57
CA TYR A 52 -4.49 -7.48 -2.12
C TYR A 52 -4.05 -6.14 -1.52
N MET A 53 -3.32 -5.31 -2.26
CA MET A 53 -3.06 -3.92 -1.87
C MET A 53 -4.35 -3.10 -1.86
N SER A 54 -5.23 -3.28 -2.85
CA SER A 54 -6.56 -2.67 -2.85
C SER A 54 -7.40 -3.14 -1.66
N ALA A 55 -7.38 -4.44 -1.34
CA ALA A 55 -8.04 -4.97 -0.15
C ALA A 55 -7.53 -4.31 1.14
N LEU A 56 -6.21 -4.11 1.27
CA LEU A 56 -5.60 -3.44 2.42
C LEU A 56 -6.06 -1.98 2.54
N HIS A 57 -6.13 -1.24 1.43
CA HIS A 57 -6.66 0.12 1.42
C HIS A 57 -8.13 0.18 1.87
N HIS A 58 -8.94 -0.81 1.49
CA HIS A 58 -10.34 -0.91 1.93
C HIS A 58 -10.49 -1.25 3.43
N LEU A 59 -9.44 -1.75 4.09
CA LEU A 59 -9.35 -1.88 5.54
C LEU A 59 -9.02 -0.55 6.25
N GLY A 60 -8.70 0.50 5.50
CA GLY A 60 -8.31 1.81 6.02
C GLY A 60 -6.81 1.93 6.33
N GLU A 61 -6.02 0.94 5.95
CA GLU A 61 -4.58 0.94 6.13
C GLU A 61 -3.87 1.71 5.00
N GLN A 62 -2.76 2.35 5.34
CA GLN A 62 -1.83 2.86 4.32
C GLN A 62 -1.14 1.68 3.66
N GLY A 63 -1.15 1.63 2.34
CA GLY A 63 -0.45 0.60 1.58
C GLY A 63 1.06 0.64 1.79
N GLY A 64 1.73 -0.44 1.41
CA GLY A 64 3.19 -0.56 1.49
C GLY A 64 3.65 -2.01 1.52
N TRP A 65 4.96 -2.19 1.44
CA TRP A 65 5.58 -3.51 1.50
C TRP A 65 6.54 -3.60 2.69
N PRO A 66 6.58 -4.80 3.34
CA PRO A 66 5.88 -6.04 2.99
C PRO A 66 4.37 -5.86 3.13
N LEU A 67 3.61 -6.42 2.18
CA LEU A 67 2.16 -6.55 2.31
C LEU A 67 1.87 -7.92 2.94
N THR A 68 1.17 -7.93 4.06
CA THR A 68 0.79 -9.14 4.79
C THR A 68 -0.73 -9.25 4.80
N MET A 69 -1.27 -10.33 4.21
CA MET A 69 -2.72 -10.55 4.14
C MET A 69 -3.10 -11.92 4.68
N PHE A 70 -4.20 -11.97 5.41
CA PHE A 70 -4.83 -13.22 5.87
C PHE A 70 -6.04 -13.50 5.00
N LEU A 71 -6.09 -14.72 4.45
CA LEU A 71 -7.08 -15.10 3.45
C LEU A 71 -7.82 -16.37 3.88
N THR A 72 -9.04 -16.52 3.36
CA THR A 72 -9.73 -17.81 3.39
C THR A 72 -8.98 -18.84 2.55
N PRO A 73 -9.28 -20.15 2.67
CA PRO A 73 -8.71 -21.17 1.78
C PRO A 73 -9.01 -20.96 0.30
N LYS A 74 -9.96 -20.09 -0.06
CA LYS A 74 -10.30 -19.71 -1.42
C LYS A 74 -9.54 -18.48 -1.93
N GLY A 75 -8.64 -17.90 -1.12
CA GLY A 75 -7.89 -16.69 -1.46
C GLY A 75 -8.67 -15.38 -1.22
N GLU A 76 -9.81 -15.43 -0.57
CA GLU A 76 -10.60 -14.22 -0.28
C GLU A 76 -9.99 -13.47 0.90
N PRO A 77 -9.72 -12.14 0.81
CA PRO A 77 -9.09 -11.38 1.88
C PRO A 77 -10.04 -11.18 3.06
N VAL A 78 -9.48 -11.26 4.26
CA VAL A 78 -10.20 -11.09 5.53
C VAL A 78 -9.66 -9.92 6.32
N TRP A 79 -8.35 -9.85 6.46
CA TRP A 79 -7.64 -8.82 7.19
C TRP A 79 -6.18 -8.78 6.77
N GLY A 80 -5.47 -7.68 7.10
CA GLY A 80 -4.06 -7.57 6.78
C GLY A 80 -3.42 -6.33 7.36
N GLY A 81 -2.17 -6.15 6.98
CA GLY A 81 -1.32 -5.02 7.34
C GLY A 81 -0.08 -5.00 6.48
N THR A 82 0.89 -4.21 6.88
CA THR A 82 2.19 -4.18 6.24
C THR A 82 3.22 -4.95 7.08
N TYR A 83 4.20 -4.28 7.63
CA TYR A 83 5.22 -4.86 8.49
C TYR A 83 4.69 -5.16 9.89
N PHE A 84 5.01 -6.34 10.41
CA PHE A 84 4.78 -6.74 11.81
C PHE A 84 6.13 -7.09 12.46
N PRO A 85 6.50 -6.46 13.59
CA PRO A 85 7.75 -6.74 14.27
C PRO A 85 7.73 -8.10 14.99
N LYS A 86 8.91 -8.70 15.20
CA LYS A 86 9.03 -9.94 16.00
C LYS A 86 8.52 -9.75 17.44
N THR A 87 8.83 -8.61 18.05
CA THR A 87 8.36 -8.20 19.38
C THR A 87 7.58 -6.91 19.31
N SER A 88 6.58 -6.72 20.18
CA SER A 88 5.76 -5.50 20.19
C SER A 88 6.60 -4.25 20.28
N ARG A 89 6.53 -3.38 19.26
CA ARG A 89 7.25 -2.10 19.17
C ARG A 89 6.58 -1.13 18.20
N TYR A 90 6.88 0.12 18.30
CA TYR A 90 6.32 1.18 17.43
C TYR A 90 4.79 1.22 17.42
N GLY A 91 4.14 0.84 18.54
CA GLY A 91 2.68 0.76 18.63
C GLY A 91 2.06 -0.41 17.84
N ARG A 92 2.88 -1.36 17.35
CA ARG A 92 2.43 -2.55 16.62
C ARG A 92 2.60 -3.79 17.51
N PRO A 93 1.64 -4.74 17.46
CA PRO A 93 1.75 -6.01 18.17
C PRO A 93 2.86 -6.89 17.60
N ALA A 94 3.33 -7.85 18.37
CA ALA A 94 4.26 -8.87 17.88
C ALA A 94 3.61 -9.74 16.81
N PHE A 95 4.39 -10.13 15.79
CA PHE A 95 3.87 -10.91 14.67
C PHE A 95 3.23 -12.23 15.13
N VAL A 96 3.86 -12.94 16.06
CA VAL A 96 3.32 -14.20 16.62
C VAL A 96 1.97 -13.98 17.30
N ASP A 97 1.76 -12.86 17.98
CA ASP A 97 0.47 -12.57 18.64
C ASP A 97 -0.63 -12.32 17.60
N VAL A 98 -0.29 -11.61 16.50
CA VAL A 98 -1.19 -11.44 15.36
C VAL A 98 -1.56 -12.78 14.74
N LEU A 99 -0.59 -13.66 14.49
CA LEU A 99 -0.83 -15.00 13.93
C LEU A 99 -1.79 -15.82 14.78
N ARG A 100 -1.56 -15.84 16.08
CA ARG A 100 -2.41 -16.59 17.04
C ARG A 100 -3.82 -16.02 17.10
N GLU A 101 -3.95 -14.70 17.17
CA GLU A 101 -5.26 -14.06 17.25
C GLU A 101 -6.07 -14.26 15.96
N VAL A 102 -5.46 -14.08 14.79
CA VAL A 102 -6.15 -14.33 13.52
C VAL A 102 -6.57 -15.79 13.41
N SER A 103 -5.68 -16.74 13.75
CA SER A 103 -6.03 -18.17 13.76
C SER A 103 -7.17 -18.49 14.75
N ARG A 104 -7.17 -17.85 15.92
CA ARG A 104 -8.27 -17.97 16.88
C ARG A 104 -9.58 -17.50 16.27
N LEU A 105 -9.60 -16.32 15.65
CA LEU A 105 -10.79 -15.77 15.00
C LEU A 105 -11.35 -16.69 13.92
N PHE A 106 -10.49 -17.29 13.10
CA PHE A 106 -10.92 -18.25 12.07
C PHE A 106 -11.62 -19.48 12.65
N ARG A 107 -11.23 -19.92 13.86
CA ARG A 107 -11.80 -21.11 14.52
C ARG A 107 -13.02 -20.81 15.37
N GLU A 108 -12.97 -19.70 16.12
CA GLU A 108 -13.95 -19.41 17.17
C GLU A 108 -15.01 -18.40 16.76
N GLU A 109 -14.69 -17.53 15.77
CA GLU A 109 -15.58 -16.47 15.28
C GLU A 109 -15.76 -16.50 13.74
N PRO A 110 -16.14 -17.66 13.15
CA PRO A 110 -16.22 -17.80 11.69
C PRO A 110 -17.21 -16.83 11.03
N ASP A 111 -18.27 -16.45 11.75
CA ASP A 111 -19.24 -15.46 11.25
C ASP A 111 -18.63 -14.07 11.10
N LYS A 112 -17.78 -13.66 12.02
CA LYS A 112 -17.06 -12.39 11.95
C LYS A 112 -16.06 -12.38 10.79
N ILE A 113 -15.35 -13.47 10.59
CA ILE A 113 -14.47 -13.70 9.44
C ILE A 113 -15.27 -13.61 8.13
N GLY A 114 -16.45 -14.25 8.08
CA GLY A 114 -17.36 -14.20 6.94
C GLY A 114 -17.82 -12.77 6.62
N GLN A 115 -18.24 -12.02 7.61
CA GLN A 115 -18.68 -10.61 7.44
C GLN A 115 -17.55 -9.72 6.89
N ASN A 116 -16.34 -9.83 7.45
CA ASN A 116 -15.20 -9.06 6.96
C ASN A 116 -14.85 -9.41 5.50
N ARG A 117 -14.79 -10.72 5.19
CA ARG A 117 -14.59 -11.21 3.84
C ARG A 117 -15.62 -10.64 2.87
N ASP A 118 -16.90 -10.74 3.18
CA ASP A 118 -18.00 -10.32 2.30
C ASP A 118 -17.94 -8.81 2.05
N ALA A 119 -17.66 -8.01 3.08
CA ALA A 119 -17.50 -6.57 2.97
C ALA A 119 -16.32 -6.18 2.05
N LEU A 120 -15.17 -6.87 2.18
CA LEU A 120 -14.01 -6.64 1.32
C LEU A 120 -14.27 -7.09 -0.12
N MET A 121 -14.84 -8.27 -0.30
CA MET A 121 -15.17 -8.80 -1.65
C MET A 121 -16.16 -7.91 -2.38
N GLU A 122 -17.15 -7.35 -1.70
CA GLU A 122 -18.09 -6.40 -2.30
C GLU A 122 -17.38 -5.12 -2.79
N ARG A 123 -16.47 -4.57 -1.97
CA ARG A 123 -15.69 -3.37 -2.33
C ARG A 123 -14.77 -3.64 -3.53
N LEU A 124 -14.04 -4.74 -3.51
CA LEU A 124 -13.17 -5.16 -4.62
C LEU A 124 -13.98 -5.39 -5.90
N ALA A 125 -15.15 -6.04 -5.81
CA ALA A 125 -16.02 -6.25 -6.97
C ALA A 125 -16.56 -4.94 -7.55
N LYS A 126 -16.84 -3.92 -6.74
CA LYS A 126 -17.22 -2.58 -7.20
C LYS A 126 -16.08 -1.89 -7.94
N GLU A 127 -14.87 -2.00 -7.43
CA GLU A 127 -13.67 -1.42 -8.04
C GLU A 127 -13.30 -2.10 -9.37
N ALA A 128 -13.44 -3.43 -9.43
CA ALA A 128 -13.16 -4.22 -10.64
C ALA A 128 -14.18 -4.02 -11.77
N ARG A 129 -15.30 -3.32 -11.53
CA ARG A 129 -16.28 -3.03 -12.59
C ARG A 129 -15.64 -2.11 -13.61
N PRO A 130 -15.69 -2.46 -14.92
CA PRO A 130 -15.21 -1.56 -15.95
C PRO A 130 -15.91 -0.22 -15.83
N ALA A 131 -15.16 0.85 -15.65
CA ALA A 131 -15.69 2.19 -15.91
C ALA A 131 -16.18 2.19 -17.36
N GLY A 132 -17.37 2.74 -17.62
CA GLY A 132 -17.88 2.88 -18.98
C GLY A 132 -16.84 3.56 -19.88
N LYS A 133 -17.06 3.62 -21.18
CA LYS A 133 -16.16 4.31 -22.12
C LYS A 133 -15.96 5.75 -21.66
N VAL A 134 -14.81 6.01 -21.06
CA VAL A 134 -14.38 7.38 -20.69
C VAL A 134 -13.47 7.88 -21.81
N VAL A 135 -13.84 8.98 -22.42
CA VAL A 135 -12.95 9.72 -23.33
C VAL A 135 -12.15 10.69 -22.47
N ILE A 136 -10.87 10.45 -22.32
CA ILE A 136 -9.96 11.34 -21.59
C ILE A 136 -9.41 12.36 -22.58
N GLY A 137 -9.88 13.60 -22.46
CA GLY A 137 -9.39 14.75 -23.23
C GLY A 137 -8.59 15.73 -22.36
N ALA A 138 -8.16 16.85 -22.96
CA ALA A 138 -7.41 17.88 -22.24
C ALA A 138 -8.18 18.44 -21.03
N ARG A 139 -9.49 18.61 -21.15
CA ARG A 139 -10.36 19.12 -20.08
C ARG A 139 -10.35 18.22 -18.85
N GLU A 140 -10.43 16.91 -19.03
CA GLU A 140 -10.42 15.93 -17.96
C GLU A 140 -9.04 15.89 -17.27
N LEU A 141 -7.97 15.95 -18.06
CA LEU A 141 -6.58 16.01 -17.54
C LEU A 141 -6.35 17.30 -16.75
N ASP A 142 -6.79 18.46 -17.25
CA ASP A 142 -6.62 19.72 -16.55
C ASP A 142 -7.47 19.80 -15.28
N GLY A 143 -8.70 19.29 -15.31
CA GLY A 143 -9.55 19.17 -14.13
C GLY A 143 -8.94 18.22 -13.07
N PHE A 144 -8.29 17.14 -13.50
CA PHE A 144 -7.56 16.25 -12.58
C PHE A 144 -6.32 16.94 -11.99
N ALA A 145 -5.55 17.66 -12.81
CA ALA A 145 -4.38 18.41 -12.35
C ALA A 145 -4.75 19.51 -11.33
N GLN A 146 -5.85 20.22 -11.52
CA GLN A 146 -6.36 21.20 -10.55
C GLN A 146 -6.68 20.57 -9.19
N ARG A 147 -7.40 19.44 -9.19
CA ARG A 147 -7.72 18.71 -7.93
C ARG A 147 -6.46 18.19 -7.26
N LEU A 148 -5.55 17.63 -8.05
CA LEU A 148 -4.27 17.11 -7.54
C LEU A 148 -3.39 18.23 -6.98
N GLY A 149 -3.33 19.40 -7.64
CA GLY A 149 -2.60 20.58 -7.14
C GLY A 149 -3.09 21.02 -5.76
N GLY A 150 -4.38 20.91 -5.48
CA GLY A 150 -4.96 21.17 -4.17
C GLY A 150 -4.51 20.19 -3.06
N ALA A 151 -3.99 19.03 -3.41
CA ALA A 151 -3.46 18.04 -2.47
C ALA A 151 -1.97 18.25 -2.14
N PHE A 152 -1.29 19.17 -2.83
CA PHE A 152 0.11 19.48 -2.55
C PHE A 152 0.28 20.26 -1.25
N ASP A 153 1.43 20.08 -0.63
CA ASP A 153 1.87 20.77 0.57
C ASP A 153 2.55 22.09 0.19
N PRO A 154 1.97 23.26 0.57
CA PRO A 154 2.53 24.54 0.19
C PRO A 154 3.80 24.90 0.96
N THR A 155 4.11 24.20 2.06
CA THR A 155 5.28 24.48 2.91
C THR A 155 6.45 23.56 2.57
N HIS A 156 6.16 22.26 2.46
CA HIS A 156 7.21 21.24 2.31
C HIS A 156 7.30 20.65 0.90
N GLY A 157 6.47 21.11 -0.03
CA GLY A 157 6.39 20.54 -1.38
C GLY A 157 5.83 19.12 -1.42
N GLY A 158 5.59 18.59 -2.62
CA GLY A 158 4.99 17.27 -2.82
C GLY A 158 3.58 17.14 -2.26
N LEU A 159 3.06 15.91 -2.20
CA LEU A 159 1.75 15.66 -1.59
C LEU A 159 1.79 15.88 -0.07
N ARG A 160 0.65 16.26 0.50
CA ARG A 160 0.51 16.40 1.96
C ARG A 160 0.71 15.06 2.67
N GLY A 161 1.20 15.13 3.92
CA GLY A 161 1.48 13.96 4.74
C GLY A 161 2.99 13.64 4.81
N ALA A 162 3.32 12.62 5.60
CA ALA A 162 4.66 12.08 5.79
C ALA A 162 4.58 10.56 5.94
N PRO A 163 5.57 9.79 5.45
CA PRO A 163 6.74 10.24 4.68
C PRO A 163 6.38 10.72 3.28
N LYS A 164 7.22 11.57 2.68
CA LYS A 164 7.05 12.07 1.31
C LYS A 164 7.88 11.26 0.32
N PHE A 165 7.28 10.93 -0.82
CA PHE A 165 7.95 10.23 -1.91
C PHE A 165 7.98 11.09 -3.18
N PRO A 166 9.02 10.98 -4.02
CA PRO A 166 9.12 11.69 -5.30
C PRO A 166 8.18 11.05 -6.33
N ASN A 167 6.94 11.53 -6.38
CA ASN A 167 5.92 11.06 -7.32
C ASN A 167 6.08 11.75 -8.69
N SER A 168 7.15 11.46 -9.42
CA SER A 168 7.52 12.14 -10.66
C SER A 168 6.40 12.18 -11.71
N ALA A 169 5.64 11.10 -11.87
CA ALA A 169 4.52 11.05 -12.79
C ALA A 169 3.41 12.08 -12.46
N LEU A 170 3.16 12.33 -11.17
CA LEU A 170 2.20 13.36 -10.74
C LEU A 170 2.76 14.76 -10.99
N TYR A 171 4.05 14.97 -10.77
CA TYR A 171 4.71 16.26 -11.01
C TYR A 171 4.68 16.59 -12.51
N GLU A 172 4.98 15.60 -13.35
CA GLU A 172 4.90 15.77 -14.80
C GLU A 172 3.49 16.11 -15.28
N LEU A 173 2.46 15.44 -14.74
CA LEU A 173 1.07 15.74 -15.08
C LEU A 173 0.71 17.21 -14.78
N ILE A 174 1.09 17.73 -13.60
CA ILE A 174 0.85 19.12 -13.21
C ILE A 174 1.65 20.08 -14.09
N TRP A 175 2.93 19.80 -14.35
CA TRP A 175 3.76 20.60 -15.23
C TRP A 175 3.15 20.71 -16.63
N ARG A 176 2.72 19.58 -17.20
CA ARG A 176 2.03 19.55 -18.51
C ARG A 176 0.68 20.28 -18.50
N ALA A 177 -0.04 20.31 -17.39
CA ALA A 177 -1.23 21.14 -17.26
C ALA A 177 -0.90 22.63 -17.32
N GLY A 178 0.20 23.07 -16.68
CA GLY A 178 0.73 24.43 -16.81
C GLY A 178 1.05 24.80 -18.25
N LEU A 179 1.73 23.90 -18.97
CA LEU A 179 2.06 24.12 -20.40
C LEU A 179 0.81 24.23 -21.29
N ARG A 180 -0.26 23.47 -21.00
CA ARG A 180 -1.51 23.54 -21.79
C ARG A 180 -2.34 24.76 -21.46
N SER A 181 -2.45 25.11 -20.19
CA SER A 181 -3.35 26.18 -19.72
C SER A 181 -2.71 27.57 -19.67
N GLY A 182 -1.37 27.64 -19.62
CA GLY A 182 -0.64 28.88 -19.34
C GLY A 182 -0.76 29.36 -17.89
N ASP A 183 -1.19 28.48 -16.95
CA ASP A 183 -1.37 28.81 -15.54
C ASP A 183 -0.06 28.63 -14.75
N ASP A 184 0.58 29.73 -14.42
CA ASP A 184 1.85 29.78 -13.68
C ASP A 184 1.81 29.11 -12.31
N ARG A 185 0.62 28.93 -11.72
CA ARG A 185 0.49 28.27 -10.41
C ARG A 185 0.99 26.83 -10.44
N PHE A 186 0.79 26.15 -11.56
CA PHE A 186 1.27 24.77 -11.73
C PHE A 186 2.80 24.70 -11.75
N PHE A 187 3.47 25.65 -12.44
CA PHE A 187 4.93 25.69 -12.48
C PHE A 187 5.51 25.98 -11.10
N LYS A 188 5.01 26.99 -10.40
CA LYS A 188 5.46 27.36 -9.04
C LYS A 188 5.32 26.21 -8.06
N LEU A 189 4.23 25.44 -8.18
CA LEU A 189 3.98 24.27 -7.33
C LEU A 189 5.07 23.19 -7.53
N ILE A 190 5.44 22.93 -8.76
CA ILE A 190 6.45 21.91 -9.09
C ILE A 190 7.85 22.40 -8.79
N GLU A 191 8.19 23.65 -9.14
CA GLU A 191 9.48 24.26 -8.79
C GLU A 191 9.72 24.20 -7.28
N HIS A 192 8.75 24.66 -6.47
CA HIS A 192 8.84 24.56 -5.01
C HIS A 192 9.03 23.10 -4.54
N THR A 193 8.31 22.15 -5.14
CA THR A 193 8.45 20.73 -4.79
C THR A 193 9.85 20.19 -5.08
N LEU A 194 10.40 20.54 -6.25
CA LEU A 194 11.75 20.12 -6.64
C LEU A 194 12.83 20.75 -5.75
N GLU A 195 12.69 22.04 -5.41
CA GLU A 195 13.57 22.70 -4.44
C GLU A 195 13.59 21.97 -3.10
N ARG A 196 12.42 21.61 -2.56
CA ARG A 196 12.33 20.86 -1.29
C ARG A 196 12.92 19.46 -1.40
N ILE A 197 12.83 18.78 -2.55
CA ILE A 197 13.49 17.49 -2.80
C ILE A 197 15.01 17.66 -2.78
N CYS A 198 15.54 18.68 -3.46
CA CYS A 198 16.98 18.95 -3.50
C CYS A 198 17.57 19.32 -2.14
N GLU A 199 16.78 19.95 -1.27
CA GLU A 199 17.20 20.30 0.09
C GLU A 199 16.95 19.18 1.12
N GLY A 200 16.23 18.13 0.72
CA GLY A 200 15.83 17.03 1.58
C GLY A 200 16.80 15.86 1.59
N GLY A 201 16.56 14.88 2.47
CA GLY A 201 17.40 13.70 2.63
C GLY A 201 17.33 12.67 1.51
N ILE A 202 16.58 12.93 0.42
CA ILE A 202 16.57 12.08 -0.79
C ILE A 202 17.74 12.45 -1.72
N TYR A 203 18.20 13.70 -1.64
CA TYR A 203 19.35 14.16 -2.42
C TYR A 203 20.63 13.59 -1.82
N ASP A 204 21.51 13.06 -2.68
CA ASP A 204 22.84 12.63 -2.29
C ASP A 204 23.75 13.87 -2.11
N HIS A 205 24.14 14.12 -0.87
CA HIS A 205 24.96 15.26 -0.48
C HIS A 205 26.46 14.92 -0.41
N LEU A 206 26.89 13.74 -0.83
CA LEU A 206 28.26 13.27 -0.82
C LEU A 206 29.01 13.64 -2.10
#